data_097154860847b59333754427c40ef9a1
#
_entry.id   097154860847b59333754427c40ef9a1
#
_cell.length_a   1.000
_cell.length_b   1.000
_cell.length_c   1.000
_cell.angle_alpha   90.00
_cell.angle_beta   90.00
_cell.angle_gamma   90.00
#
_symmetry.space_group_name_H-M   'P 1'
#
loop_
_entity.id
_entity.type
_entity.pdbx_description
1 polymer ?
#
loop_
_entity_poly.entity_id
_entity_poly.type
_entity_poly.pdbx_seq_one_letter_code
_entity_poly.pdbx_strand_id
1 'polypeptide(L)'
;MLALILVPSLVALLVVVVAYGKGGWYGVNVVLRRGASIWVDTSPNDPRLSPGIRLSLAGQRTPDPAGPVGWRQVAAGLDVAELPVRVAGKPVDALLLSRIDPARYRFRVLSRPAGDRDVGEWMAATGAAMVVNGSYYAKDGPPDTPVVSDGRRLGPASYQATHGAFVVGGPGARLADLAGVDWRRVTAGASQAMVSYPMLMGADGRGRAVGDERWLANRSFLGQDGAGRIIVGTTRDAYFSLPSLAAFLPRAGLDLRLALNLDGGPVACQKVSAGGYLRDFCGRYETAVHGGRLQLLRPLVDFRRSALPIALVAVPR
;
A
#
# COMPACT_ATOMS: atom_id res chain seq x y z
N MET A 1 17.13 -45.39 -15.01
CA MET A 1 17.49 -44.25 -14.13
C MET A 1 16.64 -43.00 -14.34
N LEU A 2 16.34 -42.58 -15.57
CA LEU A 2 15.51 -41.39 -15.84
C LEU A 2 14.09 -41.52 -15.28
N ALA A 3 13.42 -42.67 -15.43
CA ALA A 3 12.08 -42.92 -14.93
C ALA A 3 11.96 -42.88 -13.39
N LEU A 4 13.01 -43.23 -12.68
CA LEU A 4 13.07 -43.22 -11.20
C LEU A 4 13.11 -41.80 -10.61
N ILE A 5 13.52 -40.81 -11.39
CA ILE A 5 13.56 -39.38 -11.00
C ILE A 5 12.31 -38.63 -11.50
N LEU A 6 11.82 -38.99 -12.68
CA LEU A 6 10.66 -38.33 -13.29
C LEU A 6 9.35 -38.57 -12.51
N VAL A 7 9.10 -39.80 -12.03
CA VAL A 7 7.87 -40.13 -11.30
C VAL A 7 7.74 -39.36 -9.98
N PRO A 8 8.76 -39.36 -9.08
CA PRO A 8 8.64 -38.58 -7.84
C PRO A 8 8.55 -37.07 -8.10
N SER A 9 9.21 -36.54 -9.13
CA SER A 9 9.13 -35.13 -9.51
C SER A 9 7.73 -34.73 -10.02
N LEU A 10 7.09 -35.61 -10.81
CA LEU A 10 5.70 -35.40 -11.29
C LEU A 10 4.69 -35.48 -10.13
N VAL A 11 4.88 -36.43 -9.21
CA VAL A 11 4.06 -36.55 -8.00
C VAL A 11 4.21 -35.33 -7.09
N ALA A 12 5.44 -34.84 -6.88
CA ALA A 12 5.69 -33.63 -6.11
C ALA A 12 5.04 -32.40 -6.76
N LEU A 13 5.14 -32.26 -8.09
CA LEU A 13 4.49 -31.19 -8.84
C LEU A 13 2.97 -31.27 -8.74
N LEU A 14 2.40 -32.47 -8.87
CA LEU A 14 0.95 -32.69 -8.73
C LEU A 14 0.46 -32.35 -7.32
N VAL A 15 1.19 -32.72 -6.29
CA VAL A 15 0.87 -32.38 -4.89
C VAL A 15 0.89 -30.86 -4.69
N VAL A 16 1.87 -30.16 -5.24
CA VAL A 16 1.96 -28.69 -5.19
C VAL A 16 0.79 -28.05 -5.92
N VAL A 17 0.44 -28.54 -7.12
CA VAL A 17 -0.69 -28.03 -7.92
C VAL A 17 -2.02 -28.27 -7.23
N VAL A 18 -2.22 -29.46 -6.65
CA VAL A 18 -3.47 -29.80 -5.92
C VAL A 18 -3.56 -28.99 -4.61
N ALA A 19 -2.48 -28.85 -3.88
CA ALA A 19 -2.43 -28.03 -2.66
C ALA A 19 -2.70 -26.54 -2.98
N TYR A 20 -2.17 -26.06 -4.11
CA TYR A 20 -2.43 -24.70 -4.62
C TYR A 20 -3.90 -24.52 -5.05
N GLY A 21 -4.45 -25.48 -5.80
CA GLY A 21 -5.82 -25.41 -6.33
C GLY A 21 -6.92 -25.54 -5.27
N LYS A 22 -6.66 -26.21 -4.13
CA LYS A 22 -7.62 -26.40 -3.03
C LYS A 22 -7.59 -25.32 -1.94
N GLY A 23 -7.11 -24.13 -2.25
CA GLY A 23 -7.06 -23.01 -1.31
C GLY A 23 -5.69 -22.82 -0.66
N GLY A 24 -4.70 -23.62 -1.09
CA GLY A 24 -3.29 -23.50 -0.75
C GLY A 24 -2.99 -23.54 0.75
N TRP A 25 -1.76 -23.77 1.09
CA TRP A 25 -1.27 -23.36 2.39
C TRP A 25 -1.07 -21.83 2.35
N TYR A 26 -1.66 -21.12 3.32
CA TYR A 26 -1.33 -19.72 3.55
C TYR A 26 0.19 -19.57 3.46
N GLY A 27 0.70 -18.44 3.08
CA GLY A 27 2.13 -18.23 2.90
C GLY A 27 2.67 -18.76 1.57
N VAL A 28 2.41 -19.98 1.16
CA VAL A 28 2.83 -20.51 -0.15
C VAL A 28 2.14 -19.73 -1.27
N ASN A 29 0.83 -19.51 -1.18
CA ASN A 29 0.10 -18.70 -2.15
C ASN A 29 0.61 -17.26 -2.17
N VAL A 30 0.80 -16.65 -0.99
CA VAL A 30 1.32 -15.29 -0.87
C VAL A 30 2.70 -15.20 -1.52
N VAL A 31 3.60 -16.12 -1.20
CA VAL A 31 4.97 -16.13 -1.74
C VAL A 31 4.96 -16.35 -3.26
N LEU A 32 4.18 -17.31 -3.76
CA LEU A 32 4.11 -17.58 -5.20
C LEU A 32 3.47 -16.41 -5.97
N ARG A 33 2.36 -15.86 -5.48
CA ARG A 33 1.67 -14.72 -6.12
C ARG A 33 2.48 -13.42 -6.05
N ARG A 34 3.27 -13.23 -4.98
CA ARG A 34 4.22 -12.10 -4.88
C ARG A 34 5.47 -12.28 -5.71
N GLY A 35 5.68 -13.45 -6.28
CA GLY A 35 6.88 -13.73 -7.07
C GLY A 35 8.11 -14.04 -6.22
N ALA A 36 7.94 -14.55 -4.99
CA ALA A 36 9.03 -14.94 -4.09
C ALA A 36 10.22 -13.97 -4.20
N SER A 37 10.10 -12.79 -3.61
CA SER A 37 11.11 -11.73 -3.75
C SER A 37 12.37 -12.03 -2.94
N ILE A 38 13.52 -11.73 -3.51
CA ILE A 38 14.83 -11.81 -2.85
C ILE A 38 15.56 -10.47 -2.91
N TRP A 39 16.33 -10.18 -1.86
CA TRP A 39 17.26 -9.05 -1.86
C TRP A 39 18.53 -9.40 -2.61
N VAL A 40 18.90 -8.58 -3.59
CA VAL A 40 20.15 -8.73 -4.36
C VAL A 40 20.99 -7.47 -4.26
N ASP A 41 22.29 -7.63 -4.20
CA ASP A 41 23.19 -6.49 -4.17
C ASP A 41 23.05 -5.66 -5.45
N THR A 42 23.11 -4.35 -5.31
CA THR A 42 22.98 -3.38 -6.39
C THR A 42 23.89 -2.17 -6.14
N SER A 43 23.96 -1.26 -7.09
CA SER A 43 24.68 0.01 -6.97
C SER A 43 23.75 1.18 -7.28
N PRO A 44 24.07 2.43 -6.83
CA PRO A 44 23.25 3.60 -7.15
C PRO A 44 23.07 3.85 -8.64
N ASN A 45 23.99 3.36 -9.47
CA ASN A 45 23.98 3.53 -10.93
C ASN A 45 23.37 2.35 -11.68
N ASP A 46 22.83 1.36 -10.97
CA ASP A 46 22.23 0.18 -11.60
C ASP A 46 21.08 0.59 -12.53
N PRO A 47 21.11 0.18 -13.82
CA PRO A 47 20.08 0.55 -14.80
C PRO A 47 18.70 -0.03 -14.48
N ARG A 48 18.63 -1.03 -13.62
CA ARG A 48 17.36 -1.63 -13.16
C ARG A 48 16.61 -0.70 -12.20
N LEU A 49 17.29 0.24 -11.54
CA LEU A 49 16.66 1.21 -10.65
C LEU A 49 15.90 2.28 -11.45
N SER A 50 14.75 2.71 -10.93
CA SER A 50 14.02 3.82 -11.51
C SER A 50 14.86 5.11 -11.46
N PRO A 51 14.63 6.08 -12.37
CA PRO A 51 15.30 7.38 -12.29
C PRO A 51 15.11 8.07 -10.93
N GLY A 52 13.90 7.93 -10.34
CA GLY A 52 13.59 8.48 -9.02
C GLY A 52 14.47 7.89 -7.92
N ILE A 53 14.62 6.56 -7.87
CA ILE A 53 15.50 5.88 -6.91
C ILE A 53 16.94 6.38 -7.06
N ARG A 54 17.47 6.44 -8.28
CA ARG A 54 18.86 6.89 -8.51
C ARG A 54 19.09 8.32 -8.02
N LEU A 55 18.17 9.24 -8.28
CA LEU A 55 18.24 10.62 -7.80
C LEU A 55 18.17 10.69 -6.27
N SER A 56 17.30 9.94 -5.65
CA SER A 56 17.20 9.89 -4.18
C SER A 56 18.47 9.32 -3.54
N LEU A 57 19.05 8.27 -4.10
CA LEU A 57 20.31 7.67 -3.64
C LEU A 57 21.50 8.62 -3.82
N ALA A 58 21.46 9.48 -4.84
CA ALA A 58 22.46 10.54 -5.06
C ALA A 58 22.29 11.74 -4.10
N GLY A 59 21.39 11.66 -3.12
CA GLY A 59 21.17 12.72 -2.11
C GLY A 59 20.16 13.79 -2.50
N GLN A 60 19.55 13.73 -3.68
CA GLN A 60 18.50 14.67 -4.11
C GLN A 60 17.14 14.23 -3.52
N ARG A 61 16.93 14.48 -2.22
CA ARG A 61 15.83 13.90 -1.45
C ARG A 61 14.68 14.84 -1.13
N THR A 62 14.85 16.13 -1.33
CA THR A 62 13.82 17.11 -1.01
C THR A 62 13.04 17.46 -2.27
N PRO A 63 11.80 16.98 -2.42
CA PRO A 63 10.95 17.36 -3.54
C PRO A 63 10.61 18.85 -3.48
N ASP A 64 10.40 19.42 -4.66
CA ASP A 64 9.85 20.76 -4.79
C ASP A 64 8.44 20.78 -4.16
N PRO A 65 7.98 21.91 -3.60
CA PRO A 65 6.57 22.05 -3.23
C PRO A 65 5.68 21.73 -4.43
N ALA A 66 4.63 20.97 -4.20
CA ALA A 66 3.68 20.69 -5.28
C ALA A 66 2.88 21.95 -5.63
N GLY A 67 2.61 22.14 -6.90
CA GLY A 67 1.64 23.10 -7.37
C GLY A 67 0.20 22.68 -7.01
N PRO A 68 -0.82 23.48 -7.43
CA PRO A 68 -2.21 23.12 -7.25
C PRO A 68 -2.51 21.73 -7.82
N VAL A 69 -3.22 20.91 -7.05
CA VAL A 69 -3.62 19.57 -7.50
C VAL A 69 -4.77 19.67 -8.47
N GLY A 70 -4.58 19.19 -9.68
CA GLY A 70 -5.59 19.17 -10.74
C GLY A 70 -6.63 18.06 -10.53
N TRP A 71 -7.50 18.19 -9.54
CA TRP A 71 -8.58 17.24 -9.30
C TRP A 71 -9.58 17.17 -10.44
N ARG A 72 -9.89 15.96 -10.89
CA ARG A 72 -10.93 15.66 -11.86
C ARG A 72 -12.02 14.79 -11.22
N GLN A 73 -13.24 15.24 -11.20
CA GLN A 73 -14.37 14.42 -10.79
C GLN A 73 -14.64 13.34 -11.85
N VAL A 74 -14.58 12.07 -11.45
CA VAL A 74 -14.84 10.92 -12.32
C VAL A 74 -16.17 10.24 -12.00
N ALA A 75 -16.68 10.44 -10.79
CA ALA A 75 -18.04 10.08 -10.38
C ALA A 75 -18.46 10.97 -9.22
N ALA A 76 -19.74 10.98 -8.88
CA ALA A 76 -20.25 11.76 -7.75
C ALA A 76 -19.55 11.34 -6.44
N GLY A 77 -18.79 12.26 -5.82
CA GLY A 77 -18.00 12.01 -4.60
C GLY A 77 -16.71 11.24 -4.80
N LEU A 78 -16.24 11.10 -6.04
CA LEU A 78 -14.93 10.55 -6.36
C LEU A 78 -14.18 11.46 -7.33
N ASP A 79 -13.13 12.07 -6.83
CA ASP A 79 -12.20 12.85 -7.63
C ASP A 79 -10.87 12.10 -7.74
N VAL A 80 -10.16 12.29 -8.85
CA VAL A 80 -8.83 11.71 -9.10
C VAL A 80 -7.85 12.78 -9.56
N ALA A 81 -6.57 12.55 -9.29
CA ALA A 81 -5.49 13.35 -9.85
C ALA A 81 -4.22 12.50 -10.01
N GLU A 82 -3.36 12.88 -10.94
CA GLU A 82 -1.97 12.45 -10.96
C GLU A 82 -1.10 13.65 -10.58
N LEU A 83 -0.44 13.56 -9.43
CA LEU A 83 0.42 14.64 -8.92
C LEU A 83 1.88 14.33 -9.28
N PRO A 84 2.51 15.10 -10.19
CA PRO A 84 3.92 14.93 -10.51
C PRO A 84 4.78 15.39 -9.32
N VAL A 85 5.77 14.57 -8.96
CA VAL A 85 6.82 14.91 -7.98
C VAL A 85 8.06 15.35 -8.73
N ARG A 86 8.60 16.50 -8.37
CA ARG A 86 9.79 17.10 -9.01
C ARG A 86 10.86 17.38 -7.97
N VAL A 87 12.12 17.38 -8.44
CA VAL A 87 13.28 17.84 -7.69
C VAL A 87 14.08 18.75 -8.60
N ALA A 88 14.27 20.00 -8.20
CA ALA A 88 14.90 21.04 -9.04
C ALA A 88 14.26 21.09 -10.44
N GLY A 89 12.93 21.05 -10.51
CA GLY A 89 12.15 21.07 -11.74
C GLY A 89 12.10 19.75 -12.53
N LYS A 90 12.95 18.76 -12.22
CA LYS A 90 12.99 17.46 -12.92
C LYS A 90 11.97 16.46 -12.34
N PRO A 91 11.19 15.76 -13.17
CA PRO A 91 10.25 14.74 -12.67
C PRO A 91 11.03 13.54 -12.09
N VAL A 92 10.67 13.14 -10.87
CA VAL A 92 11.31 12.02 -10.15
C VAL A 92 10.30 10.92 -9.78
N ASP A 93 9.02 11.26 -9.62
CA ASP A 93 7.94 10.33 -9.31
C ASP A 93 6.59 10.95 -9.71
N ALA A 94 5.51 10.21 -9.49
CA ALA A 94 4.14 10.71 -9.55
C ALA A 94 3.29 9.97 -8.51
N LEU A 95 2.26 10.64 -7.98
CA LEU A 95 1.26 10.01 -7.13
C LEU A 95 -0.06 9.88 -7.89
N LEU A 96 -0.63 8.68 -7.92
CA LEU A 96 -2.05 8.52 -8.24
C LEU A 96 -2.84 8.82 -6.97
N LEU A 97 -3.74 9.78 -7.06
CA LEU A 97 -4.55 10.26 -5.96
C LEU A 97 -6.03 9.99 -6.24
N SER A 98 -6.73 9.50 -5.22
CA SER A 98 -8.20 9.44 -5.19
C SER A 98 -8.70 10.18 -3.97
N ARG A 99 -9.66 11.08 -4.14
CA ARG A 99 -10.33 11.82 -3.07
C ARG A 99 -11.79 11.41 -3.02
N ILE A 100 -12.20 10.81 -1.92
CA ILE A 100 -13.43 10.02 -1.82
C ILE A 100 -14.30 10.55 -0.68
N ASP A 101 -15.56 10.88 -1.00
CA ASP A 101 -16.56 11.29 -0.03
C ASP A 101 -17.13 10.07 0.71
N PRO A 102 -16.92 9.91 2.03
CA PRO A 102 -17.42 8.78 2.79
C PRO A 102 -18.97 8.76 2.91
N ALA A 103 -19.66 9.87 2.61
CA ALA A 103 -21.12 9.88 2.55
C ALA A 103 -21.65 9.17 1.29
N ARG A 104 -20.86 9.14 0.21
CA ARG A 104 -21.26 8.55 -1.09
C ARG A 104 -20.64 7.19 -1.35
N TYR A 105 -19.58 6.83 -0.61
CA TYR A 105 -18.86 5.58 -0.75
C TYR A 105 -18.85 4.80 0.56
N ARG A 106 -19.05 3.49 0.46
CA ARG A 106 -18.85 2.55 1.55
C ARG A 106 -17.42 2.00 1.45
N PHE A 107 -16.66 2.20 2.50
CA PHE A 107 -15.33 1.60 2.60
C PHE A 107 -15.41 0.22 3.26
N ARG A 108 -14.63 -0.73 2.76
CA ARG A 108 -14.46 -2.04 3.36
C ARG A 108 -12.98 -2.39 3.43
N VAL A 109 -12.57 -2.93 4.57
CA VAL A 109 -11.25 -3.54 4.77
C VAL A 109 -11.43 -5.04 4.62
N LEU A 110 -10.76 -5.63 3.64
CA LEU A 110 -10.92 -7.03 3.28
C LEU A 110 -9.61 -7.77 3.51
N SER A 111 -9.68 -8.97 4.07
CA SER A 111 -8.51 -9.82 4.30
C SER A 111 -8.72 -11.20 3.70
N ARG A 112 -7.75 -11.63 2.90
CA ARG A 112 -7.63 -12.99 2.35
C ARG A 112 -6.20 -13.49 2.54
N PRO A 113 -5.91 -14.13 3.67
CA PRO A 113 -4.56 -14.62 3.97
C PRO A 113 -3.96 -15.51 2.90
N ALA A 114 -4.77 -16.24 2.12
CA ALA A 114 -4.31 -17.00 0.96
C ALA A 114 -3.57 -16.16 -0.09
N GLY A 115 -3.76 -14.81 -0.11
CA GLY A 115 -3.08 -13.93 -1.03
C GLY A 115 -3.31 -14.31 -2.50
N ASP A 116 -4.56 -14.63 -2.85
CA ASP A 116 -4.96 -15.14 -4.16
C ASP A 116 -5.60 -14.07 -5.06
N ARG A 117 -5.58 -12.80 -4.65
CA ARG A 117 -6.18 -11.69 -5.40
C ARG A 117 -5.25 -10.52 -5.54
N ASP A 118 -5.08 -10.05 -6.77
CA ASP A 118 -4.49 -8.76 -7.06
C ASP A 118 -5.53 -7.61 -6.97
N VAL A 119 -5.09 -6.37 -7.22
CA VAL A 119 -5.95 -5.18 -7.18
C VAL A 119 -7.12 -5.23 -8.16
N GLY A 120 -6.93 -5.84 -9.34
CA GLY A 120 -7.98 -6.01 -10.34
C GLY A 120 -9.01 -7.06 -9.96
N GLU A 121 -8.55 -8.18 -9.43
CA GLU A 121 -9.40 -9.27 -8.93
C GLU A 121 -10.22 -8.83 -7.71
N TRP A 122 -9.64 -8.01 -6.82
CA TRP A 122 -10.40 -7.39 -5.72
C TRP A 122 -11.47 -6.45 -6.24
N MET A 123 -11.14 -5.61 -7.25
CA MET A 123 -12.10 -4.69 -7.85
C MET A 123 -13.26 -5.45 -8.49
N ALA A 124 -12.99 -6.47 -9.28
CA ALA A 124 -14.01 -7.30 -9.92
C ALA A 124 -14.91 -8.02 -8.89
N ALA A 125 -14.31 -8.56 -7.82
CA ALA A 125 -15.05 -9.31 -6.80
C ALA A 125 -15.96 -8.43 -5.90
N THR A 126 -15.70 -7.12 -5.85
CA THR A 126 -16.40 -6.20 -4.91
C THR A 126 -17.26 -5.15 -5.59
N GLY A 127 -17.12 -4.95 -6.91
CA GLY A 127 -17.74 -3.83 -7.62
C GLY A 127 -17.18 -2.46 -7.19
N ALA A 128 -15.97 -2.43 -6.62
CA ALA A 128 -15.39 -1.20 -6.10
C ALA A 128 -14.99 -0.25 -7.22
N ALA A 129 -15.18 1.05 -7.00
CA ALA A 129 -14.65 2.10 -7.86
C ALA A 129 -13.17 2.41 -7.59
N MET A 130 -12.70 2.11 -6.38
CA MET A 130 -11.29 2.23 -5.99
C MET A 130 -10.88 1.05 -5.10
N VAL A 131 -9.69 0.51 -5.35
CA VAL A 131 -9.01 -0.50 -4.54
C VAL A 131 -7.59 -0.03 -4.27
N VAL A 132 -7.13 -0.19 -3.04
CA VAL A 132 -5.73 0.01 -2.64
C VAL A 132 -5.30 -1.12 -1.71
N ASN A 133 -4.00 -1.42 -1.67
CA ASN A 133 -3.46 -2.36 -0.69
C ASN A 133 -3.74 -1.89 0.74
N GLY A 134 -3.77 -2.82 1.67
CA GLY A 134 -3.99 -2.56 3.10
C GLY A 134 -2.72 -2.30 3.89
N SER A 135 -2.84 -2.51 5.21
CA SER A 135 -1.73 -2.51 6.15
C SER A 135 -0.87 -3.78 5.99
N TYR A 136 0.10 -3.92 6.87
CA TYR A 136 1.06 -5.01 6.85
C TYR A 136 0.44 -6.37 7.17
N TYR A 137 1.02 -7.41 6.61
CA TYR A 137 0.61 -8.80 6.83
C TYR A 137 1.84 -9.67 7.07
N ALA A 138 1.64 -10.74 7.84
CA ALA A 138 2.68 -11.72 8.13
C ALA A 138 3.04 -12.53 6.88
N LYS A 139 4.18 -13.21 6.90
CA LYS A 139 4.70 -13.99 5.76
C LYS A 139 3.73 -15.05 5.26
N ASP A 140 2.89 -15.58 6.12
CA ASP A 140 1.85 -16.56 5.85
C ASP A 140 0.49 -15.94 5.48
N GLY A 141 0.41 -14.61 5.40
CA GLY A 141 -0.72 -13.87 4.86
C GLY A 141 -1.71 -13.23 5.83
N PRO A 142 -1.87 -13.64 7.10
CA PRO A 142 -2.72 -12.96 8.06
C PRO A 142 -2.28 -11.51 8.31
N PRO A 143 -3.19 -10.63 8.73
CA PRO A 143 -2.82 -9.28 9.14
C PRO A 143 -1.77 -9.28 10.26
N ASP A 144 -0.69 -8.52 10.09
CA ASP A 144 0.36 -8.29 11.10
C ASP A 144 0.01 -7.12 12.04
N THR A 145 -1.01 -6.38 11.70
CA THR A 145 -1.60 -5.30 12.50
C THR A 145 -3.07 -5.58 12.76
N PRO A 146 -3.68 -5.01 13.82
CA PRO A 146 -5.12 -5.20 14.06
C PRO A 146 -5.97 -4.71 12.90
N VAL A 147 -6.88 -5.58 12.46
CA VAL A 147 -7.85 -5.30 11.40
C VAL A 147 -9.25 -5.67 11.90
N VAL A 148 -10.25 -4.90 11.54
CA VAL A 148 -11.68 -5.26 11.67
C VAL A 148 -12.26 -5.32 10.26
N SER A 149 -12.81 -6.48 9.90
CA SER A 149 -13.46 -6.73 8.62
C SER A 149 -14.86 -7.24 8.89
N ASP A 150 -15.88 -6.52 8.44
CA ASP A 150 -17.30 -6.80 8.69
C ASP A 150 -17.59 -7.11 10.18
N GLY A 151 -17.07 -6.26 11.09
CA GLY A 151 -17.23 -6.39 12.53
C GLY A 151 -16.36 -7.46 13.20
N ARG A 152 -15.65 -8.30 12.44
CA ARG A 152 -14.77 -9.34 12.97
C ARG A 152 -13.34 -8.81 13.12
N ARG A 153 -12.78 -9.01 14.30
CA ARG A 153 -11.36 -8.68 14.55
C ARG A 153 -10.45 -9.76 13.97
N LEU A 154 -9.43 -9.31 13.24
CA LEU A 154 -8.38 -10.12 12.64
C LEU A 154 -7.01 -9.56 13.07
N GLY A 155 -5.96 -10.38 12.89
CA GLY A 155 -4.60 -10.01 13.28
C GLY A 155 -4.35 -10.16 14.79
N PRO A 156 -3.26 -9.57 15.33
CA PRO A 156 -2.83 -9.80 16.68
C PRO A 156 -3.80 -9.20 17.71
N ALA A 157 -4.09 -9.98 18.77
CA ALA A 157 -4.92 -9.53 19.88
C ALA A 157 -4.17 -8.53 20.81
N SER A 158 -2.84 -8.70 20.94
CA SER A 158 -1.96 -7.79 21.67
C SER A 158 -1.10 -7.02 20.67
N TYR A 159 -1.23 -5.70 20.65
CA TYR A 159 -0.52 -4.82 19.73
C TYR A 159 -0.37 -3.43 20.35
N GLN A 160 0.85 -2.93 20.41
CA GLN A 160 1.13 -1.56 20.85
C GLN A 160 1.12 -0.64 19.62
N ALA A 161 -0.06 -0.12 19.31
CA ALA A 161 -0.19 0.84 18.23
C ALA A 161 -0.03 2.26 18.76
N THR A 162 1.00 2.95 18.28
CA THR A 162 1.24 4.38 18.58
C THR A 162 1.15 5.23 17.31
N HIS A 163 0.68 4.65 16.22
CA HIS A 163 0.70 5.25 14.90
C HIS A 163 -0.68 5.74 14.48
N GLY A 164 -1.43 4.97 13.69
CA GLY A 164 -2.74 5.41 13.25
C GLY A 164 -3.67 4.27 12.88
N ALA A 165 -4.95 4.60 12.74
CA ALA A 165 -5.97 3.70 12.28
C ALA A 165 -6.89 4.36 11.25
N PHE A 166 -7.31 3.58 10.25
CA PHE A 166 -8.48 3.86 9.44
C PHE A 166 -9.67 3.17 10.08
N VAL A 167 -10.79 3.87 10.26
CA VAL A 167 -11.96 3.37 10.97
C VAL A 167 -13.22 3.74 10.22
N VAL A 168 -14.13 2.76 10.06
CA VAL A 168 -15.49 2.96 9.52
C VAL A 168 -16.50 2.56 10.58
N GLY A 169 -17.35 3.51 10.95
CA GLY A 169 -18.41 3.32 11.93
C GLY A 169 -19.15 4.62 12.18
N GLY A 170 -20.36 4.57 12.76
CA GLY A 170 -21.15 5.75 13.05
C GLY A 170 -21.29 6.71 11.86
N PRO A 171 -20.67 7.91 11.92
CA PRO A 171 -20.86 8.94 10.90
C PRO A 171 -20.10 8.69 9.57
N GLY A 172 -19.35 7.61 9.42
CA GLY A 172 -18.64 7.30 8.17
C GLY A 172 -17.22 6.80 8.36
N ALA A 173 -16.34 7.06 7.38
CA ALA A 173 -14.93 6.68 7.42
C ALA A 173 -14.06 7.84 7.92
N ARG A 174 -13.05 7.54 8.72
CA ARG A 174 -12.10 8.52 9.24
C ARG A 174 -10.72 7.93 9.50
N LEU A 175 -9.72 8.77 9.56
CA LEU A 175 -8.42 8.44 10.16
C LEU A 175 -8.43 8.82 11.65
N ALA A 176 -7.65 8.09 12.43
CA ALA A 176 -7.40 8.38 13.84
C ALA A 176 -5.91 8.29 14.12
N ASP A 177 -5.39 9.30 14.81
CA ASP A 177 -4.07 9.27 15.41
C ASP A 177 -4.14 8.46 16.73
N LEU A 178 -3.28 7.47 16.86
CA LEU A 178 -3.24 6.59 18.04
C LEU A 178 -2.17 7.00 19.06
N ALA A 179 -1.53 8.16 18.89
CA ALA A 179 -0.58 8.66 19.88
C ALA A 179 -1.28 8.89 21.23
N GLY A 180 -0.89 8.10 22.24
CA GLY A 180 -1.47 8.17 23.57
C GLY A 180 -2.89 7.59 23.72
N VAL A 181 -3.41 6.90 22.70
CA VAL A 181 -4.77 6.33 22.72
C VAL A 181 -4.73 4.83 22.43
N ASP A 182 -5.47 4.04 23.22
CA ASP A 182 -5.62 2.61 22.98
C ASP A 182 -6.41 2.38 21.67
N TRP A 183 -5.80 1.69 20.71
CA TRP A 183 -6.42 1.35 19.44
C TRP A 183 -7.74 0.57 19.61
N ARG A 184 -7.88 -0.21 20.68
CA ARG A 184 -9.11 -0.98 20.96
C ARG A 184 -10.30 -0.06 21.21
N ARG A 185 -10.09 1.06 21.88
CA ARG A 185 -11.13 2.09 22.12
C ARG A 185 -11.52 2.76 20.80
N VAL A 186 -10.52 3.08 19.97
CA VAL A 186 -10.75 3.76 18.68
C VAL A 186 -11.49 2.88 17.69
N THR A 187 -11.25 1.56 17.72
CA THR A 187 -11.88 0.58 16.82
C THR A 187 -13.10 -0.11 17.42
N ALA A 188 -13.48 0.22 18.67
CA ALA A 188 -14.66 -0.34 19.31
C ALA A 188 -15.93 -0.02 18.51
N GLY A 189 -16.74 -1.04 18.21
CA GLY A 189 -17.99 -0.89 17.43
C GLY A 189 -17.79 -0.56 15.95
N ALA A 190 -16.54 -0.51 15.46
CA ALA A 190 -16.29 -0.29 14.04
C ALA A 190 -16.74 -1.50 13.20
N SER A 191 -17.41 -1.23 12.08
CA SER A 191 -17.70 -2.28 11.09
C SER A 191 -16.47 -2.67 10.29
N GLN A 192 -15.58 -1.69 10.06
CA GLN A 192 -14.30 -1.88 9.37
C GLN A 192 -13.24 -1.05 10.10
N ALA A 193 -12.07 -1.60 10.28
CA ALA A 193 -10.90 -0.82 10.74
C ALA A 193 -9.60 -1.47 10.30
N MET A 194 -8.56 -0.66 10.24
CA MET A 194 -7.22 -1.11 9.90
C MET A 194 -6.20 -0.22 10.62
N VAL A 195 -5.47 -0.80 11.56
CA VAL A 195 -4.30 -0.16 12.17
C VAL A 195 -3.13 -0.28 11.20
N SER A 196 -2.35 0.78 11.07
CA SER A 196 -1.14 0.78 10.24
C SER A 196 -0.07 1.72 10.80
N TYR A 197 1.11 1.71 10.21
CA TYR A 197 2.25 2.52 10.62
C TYR A 197 3.21 2.84 9.46
N PRO A 198 4.03 3.90 9.63
CA PRO A 198 3.89 4.96 10.61
C PRO A 198 2.77 5.96 10.26
N MET A 199 2.38 6.80 11.21
CA MET A 199 1.73 8.07 10.85
C MET A 199 2.72 8.89 10.04
N LEU A 200 2.34 9.28 8.83
CA LEU A 200 3.15 10.16 7.97
C LEU A 200 2.96 11.62 8.36
N MET A 201 1.74 11.99 8.75
CA MET A 201 1.41 13.34 9.21
C MET A 201 0.38 13.27 10.33
N GLY A 202 0.66 13.93 11.45
CA GLY A 202 -0.23 14.04 12.60
C GLY A 202 -1.20 15.22 12.49
N ALA A 203 -2.10 15.34 13.47
CA ALA A 203 -3.10 16.41 13.53
C ALA A 203 -2.49 17.82 13.68
N ASP A 204 -1.23 17.91 14.08
CA ASP A 204 -0.44 19.16 14.15
C ASP A 204 0.07 19.61 12.75
N GLY A 205 -0.26 18.88 11.69
CA GLY A 205 0.16 19.15 10.32
C GLY A 205 1.64 18.84 10.03
N ARG A 206 2.36 18.21 10.98
CA ARG A 206 3.78 17.90 10.84
C ARG A 206 4.00 16.47 10.36
N GLY A 207 5.03 16.28 9.53
CA GLY A 207 5.52 14.96 9.18
C GLY A 207 6.09 14.25 10.42
N ARG A 208 5.68 12.99 10.66
CA ARG A 208 6.05 12.22 11.85
C ARG A 208 6.87 10.97 11.56
N ALA A 209 6.97 10.54 10.31
CA ALA A 209 7.71 9.33 10.00
C ALA A 209 9.22 9.56 10.20
N VAL A 210 9.82 8.64 10.93
CA VAL A 210 11.26 8.52 11.11
C VAL A 210 11.74 7.19 10.51
N GLY A 211 13.02 7.06 10.19
CA GLY A 211 13.56 5.82 9.66
C GLY A 211 14.75 6.04 8.72
N ASP A 212 15.17 4.99 8.03
CA ASP A 212 16.28 5.08 7.08
C ASP A 212 15.83 5.81 5.80
N GLU A 213 16.45 6.93 5.52
CA GLU A 213 16.21 7.70 4.30
C GLU A 213 16.69 6.99 3.03
N ARG A 214 17.47 5.94 3.15
CA ARG A 214 17.92 5.09 2.03
C ARG A 214 17.03 3.89 1.78
N TRP A 215 15.98 3.70 2.59
CA TRP A 215 14.95 2.70 2.32
C TRP A 215 13.89 3.31 1.41
N LEU A 216 14.10 3.16 0.10
CA LEU A 216 13.23 3.70 -0.94
C LEU A 216 12.29 2.63 -1.45
N ALA A 217 11.01 2.95 -1.56
CA ALA A 217 10.01 2.01 -2.04
C ALA A 217 8.83 2.72 -2.71
N ASN A 218 8.09 1.99 -3.53
CA ASN A 218 6.73 2.42 -3.83
C ASN A 218 5.94 2.53 -2.53
N ARG A 219 5.13 3.58 -2.39
CA ARG A 219 4.40 3.89 -1.16
C ARG A 219 2.92 4.03 -1.45
N SER A 220 2.10 3.54 -0.53
CA SER A 220 0.67 3.86 -0.46
C SER A 220 0.35 4.50 0.88
N PHE A 221 -0.59 5.43 0.88
CA PHE A 221 -1.04 6.08 2.11
C PHE A 221 -2.53 6.40 2.06
N LEU A 222 -3.11 6.53 3.23
CA LEU A 222 -4.42 7.13 3.44
C LEU A 222 -4.24 8.52 4.05
N GLY A 223 -4.98 9.49 3.54
CA GLY A 223 -5.09 10.82 4.10
C GLY A 223 -6.53 11.15 4.45
N GLN A 224 -6.74 12.10 5.33
CA GLN A 224 -8.01 12.75 5.55
C GLN A 224 -7.84 14.25 5.39
N ASP A 225 -8.66 14.87 4.53
CA ASP A 225 -8.60 16.31 4.29
C ASP A 225 -9.45 17.12 5.29
N GLY A 226 -9.38 18.44 5.21
CA GLY A 226 -10.13 19.35 6.07
C GLY A 226 -11.64 19.23 5.95
N ALA A 227 -12.16 18.70 4.83
CA ALA A 227 -13.58 18.43 4.62
C ALA A 227 -14.01 17.02 5.07
N GLY A 228 -13.10 16.21 5.63
CA GLY A 228 -13.38 14.85 6.08
C GLY A 228 -13.36 13.80 4.98
N ARG A 229 -12.98 14.14 3.75
CA ARG A 229 -12.87 13.19 2.65
C ARG A 229 -11.62 12.33 2.83
N ILE A 230 -11.70 11.10 2.37
CA ILE A 230 -10.57 10.18 2.40
C ILE A 230 -9.74 10.35 1.12
N ILE A 231 -8.46 10.64 1.28
CA ILE A 231 -7.49 10.70 0.19
C ILE A 231 -6.68 9.41 0.21
N VAL A 232 -6.59 8.76 -0.95
CA VAL A 232 -5.72 7.59 -1.16
C VAL A 232 -4.64 8.01 -2.13
N GLY A 233 -3.38 7.75 -1.79
CA GLY A 233 -2.25 8.05 -2.66
C GLY A 233 -1.33 6.86 -2.82
N THR A 234 -0.84 6.63 -4.06
CA THR A 234 0.15 5.59 -4.37
C THR A 234 1.19 6.14 -5.32
N THR A 235 2.47 5.95 -5.01
CA THR A 235 3.60 6.40 -5.82
C THR A 235 3.89 5.44 -6.98
N ARG A 236 4.46 5.97 -8.08
CA ARG A 236 4.77 5.21 -9.30
C ARG A 236 6.19 4.66 -9.33
N ASP A 237 7.18 5.48 -8.95
CA ASP A 237 8.59 5.25 -9.28
C ASP A 237 9.50 5.01 -8.06
N ALA A 238 8.94 4.86 -6.86
CA ALA A 238 9.64 4.54 -5.62
C ALA A 238 10.74 5.55 -5.23
N TYR A 239 10.50 6.83 -5.47
CA TYR A 239 11.42 7.89 -5.09
C TYR A 239 11.52 8.07 -3.55
N PHE A 240 10.45 7.80 -2.83
CA PHE A 240 10.31 8.17 -1.43
C PHE A 240 10.82 7.13 -0.44
N SER A 241 11.60 7.58 0.53
CA SER A 241 11.64 6.97 1.86
C SER A 241 10.42 7.39 2.67
N LEU A 242 10.16 6.75 3.81
CA LEU A 242 9.07 7.18 4.70
C LEU A 242 9.30 8.60 5.26
N PRO A 243 10.51 8.96 5.75
CA PRO A 243 10.78 10.33 6.19
C PRO A 243 10.58 11.37 5.08
N SER A 244 11.07 11.10 3.87
CA SER A 244 10.94 12.06 2.76
C SER A 244 9.49 12.22 2.28
N LEU A 245 8.67 11.15 2.30
CA LEU A 245 7.24 11.24 2.03
C LEU A 245 6.52 12.06 3.11
N ALA A 246 6.79 11.79 4.39
CA ALA A 246 6.23 12.54 5.51
C ALA A 246 6.58 14.03 5.45
N ALA A 247 7.78 14.38 5.03
CA ALA A 247 8.19 15.77 4.82
C ALA A 247 7.54 16.42 3.60
N PHE A 248 7.19 15.64 2.57
CA PHE A 248 6.56 16.12 1.35
C PHE A 248 5.06 16.38 1.51
N LEU A 249 4.32 15.49 2.17
CA LEU A 249 2.85 15.53 2.24
C LEU A 249 2.27 16.87 2.75
N PRO A 250 2.83 17.54 3.79
CA PRO A 250 2.33 18.85 4.21
C PRO A 250 2.43 19.94 3.13
N ARG A 251 3.29 19.75 2.13
CA ARG A 251 3.54 20.70 1.03
C ARG A 251 2.95 20.23 -0.31
N ALA A 252 2.18 19.14 -0.30
CA ALA A 252 1.63 18.51 -1.50
C ALA A 252 0.32 19.16 -1.99
N GLY A 253 -0.18 20.20 -1.32
CA GLY A 253 -1.42 20.89 -1.73
C GLY A 253 -2.70 20.06 -1.58
N LEU A 254 -2.68 19.06 -0.68
CA LEU A 254 -3.77 18.10 -0.50
C LEU A 254 -4.74 18.47 0.64
N ASP A 255 -4.53 19.57 1.35
CA ASP A 255 -5.29 19.97 2.55
C ASP A 255 -5.40 18.86 3.61
N LEU A 256 -4.36 18.06 3.77
CA LEU A 256 -4.35 16.93 4.69
C LEU A 256 -4.38 17.39 6.15
N ARG A 257 -5.20 16.73 6.96
CA ARG A 257 -5.20 16.81 8.42
C ARG A 257 -4.44 15.65 9.06
N LEU A 258 -4.56 14.49 8.46
CA LEU A 258 -3.88 13.26 8.90
C LEU A 258 -3.39 12.50 7.66
N ALA A 259 -2.28 11.80 7.81
CA ALA A 259 -1.83 10.84 6.79
C ALA A 259 -1.22 9.60 7.45
N LEU A 260 -1.65 8.42 7.01
CA LEU A 260 -1.27 7.12 7.52
C LEU A 260 -0.64 6.29 6.41
N ASN A 261 0.55 5.75 6.66
CA ASN A 261 1.21 4.83 5.72
C ASN A 261 0.47 3.49 5.65
N LEU A 262 0.48 2.90 4.48
CA LEU A 262 0.09 1.51 4.24
C LEU A 262 1.33 0.68 3.89
N ASP A 263 1.15 -0.62 3.63
CA ASP A 263 2.26 -1.46 3.18
C ASP A 263 2.85 -0.94 1.87
N GLY A 264 4.16 -1.06 1.74
CA GLY A 264 4.94 -0.48 0.64
C GLY A 264 5.59 -1.52 -0.27
N GLY A 265 6.51 -1.06 -1.12
CA GLY A 265 7.26 -1.89 -2.04
C GLY A 265 6.38 -2.50 -3.14
N PRO A 266 6.61 -3.78 -3.52
CA PRO A 266 5.87 -4.42 -4.61
C PRO A 266 4.36 -4.55 -4.39
N VAL A 267 3.88 -4.45 -3.16
CA VAL A 267 2.43 -4.54 -2.84
C VAL A 267 1.72 -3.19 -2.84
N ALA A 268 2.46 -2.08 -2.82
CA ALA A 268 1.85 -0.75 -2.94
C ALA A 268 1.13 -0.62 -4.28
N CYS A 269 -0.18 -0.77 -4.30
CA CYS A 269 -0.97 -0.80 -5.52
C CYS A 269 -2.33 -0.13 -5.31
N GLN A 270 -2.68 0.80 -6.20
CA GLN A 270 -3.98 1.44 -6.25
C GLN A 270 -4.57 1.31 -7.64
N LYS A 271 -5.85 0.99 -7.74
CA LYS A 271 -6.62 0.98 -8.98
C LYS A 271 -7.90 1.77 -8.82
N VAL A 272 -8.21 2.59 -9.81
CA VAL A 272 -9.47 3.34 -9.90
C VAL A 272 -10.16 3.01 -11.20
N SER A 273 -11.48 2.76 -11.14
CA SER A 273 -12.34 2.54 -12.30
C SER A 273 -13.71 3.14 -12.04
N ALA A 274 -13.99 4.28 -12.64
CA ALA A 274 -15.27 4.98 -12.50
C ALA A 274 -15.46 5.99 -13.63
N GLY A 275 -16.69 6.17 -14.15
CA GLY A 275 -17.05 7.20 -15.11
C GLY A 275 -16.18 7.22 -16.36
N GLY A 276 -15.78 6.05 -16.88
CA GLY A 276 -14.87 5.92 -18.02
C GLY A 276 -13.39 6.17 -17.70
N TYR A 277 -13.04 6.51 -16.45
CA TYR A 277 -11.67 6.62 -16.00
C TYR A 277 -11.16 5.25 -15.53
N LEU A 278 -10.02 4.83 -16.04
CA LEU A 278 -9.33 3.62 -15.61
C LEU A 278 -7.84 3.92 -15.44
N ARG A 279 -7.33 3.73 -14.23
CA ARG A 279 -5.92 3.95 -13.92
C ARG A 279 -5.46 3.05 -12.78
N ASP A 280 -4.22 2.58 -12.87
CA ASP A 280 -3.55 1.93 -11.74
C ASP A 280 -2.09 2.35 -11.62
N PHE A 281 -1.62 2.45 -10.37
CA PHE A 281 -0.20 2.51 -10.01
C PHE A 281 0.08 1.34 -9.09
N CYS A 282 1.00 0.46 -9.48
CA CYS A 282 1.42 -0.70 -8.71
C CYS A 282 2.93 -0.71 -8.55
N GLY A 283 3.38 -1.01 -7.34
CA GLY A 283 4.77 -1.03 -6.94
C GLY A 283 5.60 -2.08 -7.67
N ARG A 284 6.86 -1.73 -7.88
CA ARG A 284 7.86 -2.62 -8.51
C ARG A 284 9.17 -2.60 -7.78
N TYR A 285 9.44 -1.53 -7.02
CA TYR A 285 10.77 -1.26 -6.51
C TYR A 285 10.75 -1.14 -5.00
N GLU A 286 11.79 -1.71 -4.42
CA GLU A 286 12.15 -1.50 -3.03
C GLU A 286 13.67 -1.64 -2.92
N THR A 287 14.34 -0.63 -2.36
CA THR A 287 15.77 -0.67 -2.10
C THR A 287 16.04 -0.33 -0.65
N ALA A 288 17.02 -0.98 -0.04
CA ALA A 288 17.44 -0.72 1.32
C ALA A 288 18.93 -0.98 1.48
N VAL A 289 19.51 -0.52 2.58
CA VAL A 289 20.89 -0.81 2.94
C VAL A 289 20.92 -1.87 4.04
N HIS A 290 21.42 -3.04 3.71
CA HIS A 290 21.61 -4.15 4.65
C HIS A 290 23.11 -4.46 4.79
N GLY A 291 23.62 -4.50 6.02
CA GLY A 291 25.03 -4.75 6.28
C GLY A 291 25.99 -3.79 5.53
N GLY A 292 25.61 -2.54 5.37
CA GLY A 292 26.38 -1.52 4.63
C GLY A 292 26.29 -1.62 3.10
N ARG A 293 25.58 -2.61 2.55
CA ARG A 293 25.41 -2.82 1.11
C ARG A 293 24.03 -2.39 0.65
N LEU A 294 23.96 -1.67 -0.46
CA LEU A 294 22.71 -1.33 -1.12
C LEU A 294 22.14 -2.59 -1.78
N GLN A 295 20.89 -2.89 -1.49
CA GLN A 295 20.19 -4.04 -2.04
C GLN A 295 18.88 -3.63 -2.68
N LEU A 296 18.50 -4.36 -3.72
CA LEU A 296 17.22 -4.23 -4.44
C LEU A 296 16.40 -5.49 -4.18
N LEU A 297 15.15 -5.32 -3.77
CA LEU A 297 14.18 -6.40 -3.70
C LEU A 297 13.74 -6.77 -5.12
N ARG A 298 14.04 -8.00 -5.53
CA ARG A 298 13.66 -8.54 -6.85
C ARG A 298 12.67 -9.67 -6.72
N PRO A 299 11.57 -9.66 -7.49
CA PRO A 299 10.76 -10.85 -7.64
C PRO A 299 11.56 -11.94 -8.37
N LEU A 300 11.45 -13.20 -7.93
CA LEU A 300 12.03 -14.36 -8.61
C LEU A 300 11.31 -14.67 -9.92
N VAL A 301 10.03 -14.34 -9.98
CA VAL A 301 9.19 -14.45 -11.18
C VAL A 301 8.58 -13.09 -11.45
N ASP A 302 8.62 -12.63 -12.67
CA ASP A 302 8.08 -11.33 -13.07
C ASP A 302 6.54 -11.39 -13.12
N PHE A 303 5.90 -11.17 -11.97
CA PHE A 303 4.47 -10.93 -11.90
C PHE A 303 4.19 -9.45 -12.07
N ARG A 304 3.31 -9.12 -12.99
CA ARG A 304 2.95 -7.72 -13.28
C ARG A 304 2.25 -7.03 -12.12
N ARG A 305 1.61 -7.80 -11.20
CA ARG A 305 0.90 -7.28 -10.01
C ARG A 305 1.05 -8.25 -8.86
N SER A 306 1.30 -7.70 -7.69
CA SER A 306 1.37 -8.47 -6.46
C SER A 306 -0.02 -8.80 -5.93
N ALA A 307 -0.17 -9.95 -5.30
CA ALA A 307 -1.35 -10.28 -4.52
C ALA A 307 -1.45 -9.38 -3.28
N LEU A 308 -2.67 -9.03 -2.92
CA LEU A 308 -3.00 -8.19 -1.79
C LEU A 308 -3.76 -9.01 -0.73
N PRO A 309 -3.08 -9.55 0.31
CA PRO A 309 -3.75 -10.27 1.39
C PRO A 309 -4.71 -9.37 2.19
N ILE A 310 -4.43 -8.06 2.21
CA ILE A 310 -5.31 -7.04 2.78
C ILE A 310 -5.54 -5.97 1.72
N ALA A 311 -6.80 -5.61 1.51
CA ALA A 311 -7.20 -4.55 0.60
C ALA A 311 -8.20 -3.61 1.27
N LEU A 312 -8.10 -2.32 0.98
CA LEU A 312 -9.13 -1.32 1.24
C LEU A 312 -9.85 -1.03 -0.07
N VAL A 313 -11.16 -1.14 -0.05
CA VAL A 313 -11.99 -0.86 -1.22
C VAL A 313 -13.02 0.23 -0.93
N ALA A 314 -13.33 1.05 -1.94
CA ALA A 314 -14.42 2.03 -1.90
C ALA A 314 -15.48 1.64 -2.93
N VAL A 315 -16.67 1.31 -2.45
CA VAL A 315 -17.82 0.85 -3.25
C VAL A 315 -18.86 1.96 -3.25
N PRO A 316 -19.42 2.37 -4.39
CA PRO A 316 -20.55 3.33 -4.43
C PRO A 316 -21.70 2.88 -3.53
N ARG A 317 -22.38 3.84 -2.89
CA ARG A 317 -23.56 3.59 -2.07
C ARG A 317 -24.82 3.47 -2.91
#